data_a30b2b4cacbe102203eecd68dae75fd1
#
_entry.id   a30b2b4cacbe102203eecd68dae75fd1
#
_cell.length_a   1.000
_cell.length_b   1.000
_cell.length_c   1.000
_cell.angle_alpha   90.00
_cell.angle_beta   90.00
_cell.angle_gamma   90.00
#
_symmetry.space_group_name_H-M   'P 1'
#
loop_
_entity.id
_entity.type
_entity.pdbx_description
1 polymer ?
#
loop_
_entity_poly.entity_id
_entity_poly.type
_entity_poly.pdbx_seq_one_letter_code
_entity_poly.pdbx_strand_id
1 'polypeptide(L)'
;MDINELLKSKKKVFLDGGTGSEIQRLGGTMGPAFSGLANVFSPEIVIKVHESHINAGCDMITTNSFGTARHCLEPSNLGDQTIKINIDTVVSLIDI
;
A
#
# COMPACT_ATOMS: atom_id res chain seq x y z
N MET A 1 6.72 -0.14 -18.62
CA MET A 1 8.11 -0.67 -18.53
C MET A 1 8.13 -1.82 -17.54
N ASP A 2 8.67 -2.96 -17.93
CA ASP A 2 8.80 -4.06 -16.98
C ASP A 2 10.05 -3.87 -16.10
N ILE A 3 10.16 -4.69 -15.05
CA ILE A 3 11.25 -4.55 -14.08
C ILE A 3 12.63 -4.79 -14.72
N ASN A 4 12.72 -5.68 -15.69
CA ASN A 4 13.99 -5.97 -16.36
C ASN A 4 14.45 -4.77 -17.19
N GLU A 5 13.55 -4.12 -17.90
CA GLU A 5 13.83 -2.90 -18.65
C GLU A 5 14.26 -1.77 -17.72
N LEU A 6 13.55 -1.60 -16.60
CA LEU A 6 13.88 -0.59 -15.61
C LEU A 6 15.28 -0.79 -15.05
N LEU A 7 15.63 -2.01 -14.66
CA LEU A 7 16.93 -2.34 -14.08
C LEU A 7 18.07 -2.15 -15.08
N LYS A 8 17.82 -2.34 -16.38
CA LYS A 8 18.82 -2.11 -17.43
C LYS A 8 19.00 -0.64 -17.75
N SER A 9 17.95 0.17 -17.66
CA SER A 9 17.96 1.56 -18.07
C SER A 9 18.49 2.51 -17.00
N LYS A 10 18.55 2.08 -15.74
CA LYS A 10 18.94 2.93 -14.61
C LYS A 10 20.02 2.29 -13.76
N LYS A 11 20.97 3.14 -13.30
CA LYS A 11 21.99 2.70 -12.33
C LYS A 11 21.40 2.47 -10.95
N LYS A 12 20.34 3.19 -10.61
CA LYS A 12 19.63 3.11 -9.33
C LYS A 12 18.13 3.07 -9.57
N VAL A 13 17.45 2.22 -8.82
CA VAL A 13 15.99 2.16 -8.80
C VAL A 13 15.54 2.65 -7.43
N PHE A 14 14.69 3.68 -7.42
CA PHE A 14 14.18 4.25 -6.20
C PHE A 14 12.84 3.59 -5.83
N LEU A 15 12.82 3.02 -4.63
CA LEU A 15 11.58 2.52 -4.04
C LEU A 15 10.81 3.68 -3.41
N ASP A 16 9.57 3.42 -3.03
CA ASP A 16 8.77 4.34 -2.24
C ASP A 16 9.31 4.46 -0.81
N GLY A 17 8.70 5.34 -0.03
CA GLY A 17 9.08 5.60 1.36
C GLY A 17 8.17 4.90 2.37
N GLY A 18 8.13 5.47 3.58
CA GLY A 18 7.33 4.97 4.69
C GLY A 18 5.84 5.11 4.45
N THR A 19 5.20 4.08 3.95
CA THR A 19 3.77 4.09 3.61
C THR A 19 2.90 4.15 4.86
N GLY A 20 3.13 3.26 5.84
CA GLY A 20 2.32 3.21 7.06
C GLY A 20 2.40 4.49 7.89
N SER A 21 3.60 5.05 8.05
CA SER A 21 3.79 6.29 8.80
C SER A 21 3.13 7.50 8.10
N GLU A 22 3.15 7.55 6.78
CA GLU A 22 2.46 8.60 6.03
C GLU A 22 0.95 8.45 6.09
N ILE A 23 0.42 7.22 6.04
CA ILE A 23 -1.00 6.97 6.24
C ILE A 23 -1.43 7.48 7.62
N GLN A 24 -0.66 7.17 8.65
CA GLN A 24 -0.94 7.65 10.01
C GLN A 24 -0.89 9.17 10.09
N ARG A 25 0.12 9.79 9.49
CA ARG A 25 0.28 11.25 9.49
C ARG A 25 -0.91 11.95 8.85
N LEU A 26 -1.49 11.36 7.79
CA LEU A 26 -2.64 11.92 7.09
C LEU A 26 -3.99 11.56 7.73
N GLY A 27 -3.99 10.89 8.86
CA GLY A 27 -5.20 10.56 9.59
C GLY A 27 -5.89 9.27 9.13
N GLY A 28 -5.18 8.41 8.39
CA GLY A 28 -5.71 7.12 7.98
C GLY A 28 -5.91 6.16 9.15
N THR A 29 -6.79 5.19 8.96
CA THR A 29 -7.12 4.21 9.99
C THR A 29 -5.91 3.34 10.31
N MET A 30 -5.52 3.30 11.56
CA MET A 30 -4.47 2.41 12.07
C MET A 30 -5.10 1.36 12.98
N GLY A 31 -4.47 0.23 13.10
CA GLY A 31 -4.97 -0.87 13.92
C GLY A 31 -3.85 -1.70 14.50
N PRO A 32 -4.18 -2.85 15.13
CA PRO A 32 -3.17 -3.71 15.77
C PRO A 32 -2.12 -4.21 14.79
N ALA A 33 -2.42 -4.25 13.50
CA ALA A 33 -1.53 -4.69 12.43
C ALA A 33 -1.18 -3.52 11.50
N PHE A 34 -0.68 -2.44 12.07
CA PHE A 34 -0.21 -1.27 11.32
C PHE A 34 -1.32 -0.63 10.49
N SER A 35 -1.05 -0.33 9.21
CA SER A 35 -1.95 0.40 8.32
C SER A 35 -2.82 -0.49 7.43
N GLY A 36 -2.87 -1.80 7.69
CA GLY A 36 -3.69 -2.72 6.88
C GLY A 36 -5.15 -2.34 6.83
N LEU A 37 -5.71 -1.86 7.95
CA LEU A 37 -7.11 -1.44 8.02
C LEU A 37 -7.41 -0.19 7.18
N ALA A 38 -6.41 0.61 6.86
CA ALA A 38 -6.61 1.80 6.02
C ALA A 38 -7.10 1.43 4.62
N ASN A 39 -6.75 0.25 4.12
CA ASN A 39 -7.23 -0.22 2.82
C ASN A 39 -8.75 -0.36 2.78
N VAL A 40 -9.37 -0.62 3.93
CA VAL A 40 -10.82 -0.82 4.07
C VAL A 40 -11.52 0.49 4.44
N PHE A 41 -10.99 1.18 5.45
CA PHE A 41 -11.68 2.32 6.07
C PHE A 41 -11.19 3.68 5.60
N SER A 42 -10.01 3.76 4.98
CA SER A 42 -9.42 5.02 4.50
C SER A 42 -8.71 4.81 3.16
N PRO A 43 -9.35 4.16 2.17
CA PRO A 43 -8.67 3.83 0.91
C PRO A 43 -8.19 5.06 0.15
N GLU A 44 -8.89 6.17 0.24
CA GLU A 44 -8.50 7.44 -0.40
C GLU A 44 -7.19 7.98 0.16
N ILE A 45 -6.89 7.76 1.45
CA ILE A 45 -5.63 8.16 2.07
C ILE A 45 -4.49 7.27 1.58
N VAL A 46 -4.73 5.96 1.46
CA VAL A 46 -3.74 5.02 0.93
C VAL A 46 -3.33 5.42 -0.48
N ILE A 47 -4.30 5.71 -1.34
CA ILE A 47 -4.04 6.15 -2.72
C ILE A 47 -3.24 7.47 -2.73
N LYS A 48 -3.61 8.41 -1.87
CA LYS A 48 -2.92 9.69 -1.75
C LYS A 48 -1.45 9.52 -1.37
N VAL A 49 -1.14 8.59 -0.47
CA VAL A 49 0.24 8.28 -0.10
C VAL A 49 1.00 7.70 -1.29
N HIS A 50 0.42 6.75 -2.01
CA HIS A 50 1.05 6.19 -3.21
C HIS A 50 1.31 7.27 -4.27
N GLU A 51 0.33 8.13 -4.52
CA GLU A 51 0.50 9.23 -5.48
C GLU A 51 1.62 10.18 -5.05
N SER A 52 1.75 10.47 -3.76
CA SER A 52 2.80 11.35 -3.27
C SER A 52 4.19 10.74 -3.48
N HIS A 53 4.35 9.44 -3.30
CA HIS A 53 5.61 8.74 -3.57
C HIS A 53 5.95 8.76 -5.07
N ILE A 54 4.95 8.54 -5.92
CA ILE A 54 5.12 8.60 -7.38
C ILE A 54 5.53 10.01 -7.80
N ASN A 55 4.86 11.03 -7.27
CA ASN A 55 5.17 12.42 -7.59
C ASN A 55 6.54 12.85 -7.07
N ALA A 56 7.04 12.21 -6.03
CA ALA A 56 8.40 12.43 -5.53
C ALA A 56 9.47 11.77 -6.40
N GLY A 57 9.08 10.94 -7.37
CA GLY A 57 10.00 10.36 -8.35
C GLY A 57 10.42 8.93 -8.08
N CYS A 58 9.71 8.18 -7.26
CA CYS A 58 10.04 6.76 -7.08
C CYS A 58 9.75 5.97 -8.36
N ASP A 59 10.49 4.89 -8.56
CA ASP A 59 10.36 4.01 -9.72
C ASP A 59 9.40 2.85 -9.46
N MET A 60 9.25 2.46 -8.20
CA MET A 60 8.42 1.35 -7.76
C MET A 60 7.70 1.71 -6.48
N ILE A 61 6.45 1.30 -6.37
CA ILE A 61 5.67 1.43 -5.14
C ILE A 61 5.35 0.04 -4.57
N THR A 62 5.27 -0.02 -3.25
CA THR A 62 4.95 -1.23 -2.52
C THR A 62 3.48 -1.17 -2.08
N THR A 63 2.73 -2.23 -2.32
CA THR A 63 1.33 -2.30 -1.89
C THR A 63 1.24 -2.19 -0.37
N ASN A 64 0.17 -1.56 0.13
CA ASN A 64 -0.10 -1.46 1.57
C ASN A 64 -0.68 -2.78 2.10
N SER A 65 0.09 -3.85 2.00
CA SER A 65 -0.38 -5.21 2.30
C SER A 65 0.44 -5.94 3.36
N PHE A 66 1.33 -5.26 4.07
CA PHE A 66 2.07 -5.86 5.18
C PHE A 66 1.12 -6.33 6.29
N GLY A 67 0.10 -5.54 6.61
CA GLY A 67 -0.86 -5.81 7.67
C GLY A 67 -2.20 -6.38 7.18
N THR A 68 -2.24 -7.08 6.04
CA THR A 68 -3.49 -7.61 5.48
C THR A 68 -3.53 -9.14 5.40
N ALA A 69 -2.65 -9.83 6.10
CA ALA A 69 -2.76 -11.27 6.28
C ALA A 69 -3.96 -11.59 7.17
N ARG A 70 -4.48 -12.82 7.08
CA ARG A 70 -5.67 -13.21 7.83
C ARG A 70 -5.53 -12.96 9.34
N HIS A 71 -4.40 -13.35 9.93
CA HIS A 71 -4.16 -13.15 11.37
C HIS A 71 -4.08 -11.68 11.76
N CYS A 72 -3.78 -10.80 10.81
CA CYS A 72 -3.77 -9.35 11.03
C CYS A 72 -5.17 -8.75 11.02
N LEU A 73 -6.07 -9.34 10.24
CA LEU A 73 -7.43 -8.83 10.03
C LEU A 73 -8.44 -9.42 11.03
N GLU A 74 -8.19 -10.60 11.59
CA GLU A 74 -9.11 -11.26 12.51
C GLU A 74 -9.43 -10.44 13.77
N PRO A 75 -8.48 -9.74 14.42
CA PRO A 75 -8.82 -8.90 15.57
C PRO A 75 -9.84 -7.81 15.28
N SER A 76 -10.01 -7.44 14.02
CA SER A 76 -11.00 -6.45 13.57
C SER A 76 -12.23 -7.10 12.91
N ASN A 77 -12.40 -8.41 13.06
CA ASN A 77 -13.48 -9.20 12.47
C ASN A 77 -13.51 -9.19 10.94
N LEU A 78 -12.35 -9.03 10.31
CA LEU A 78 -12.20 -8.97 8.85
C LEU A 78 -11.47 -10.19 8.27
N GLY A 79 -11.19 -11.21 9.08
CA GLY A 79 -10.45 -12.38 8.62
C GLY A 79 -11.10 -13.10 7.44
N ASP A 80 -12.43 -13.17 7.41
CA ASP A 80 -13.17 -13.80 6.31
C ASP A 80 -13.11 -13.02 5.00
N GLN A 81 -12.68 -11.77 5.04
CA GLN A 81 -12.54 -10.89 3.88
C GLN A 81 -11.10 -10.76 3.40
N THR A 82 -10.19 -11.59 3.88
CA THR A 82 -8.76 -11.49 3.60
C THR A 82 -8.46 -11.48 2.10
N ILE A 83 -9.06 -12.40 1.33
CA ILE A 83 -8.84 -12.49 -0.11
C ILE A 83 -9.33 -11.21 -0.80
N LYS A 84 -10.56 -10.80 -0.49
CA LYS A 84 -11.15 -9.59 -1.08
C LYS A 84 -10.33 -8.34 -0.77
N ILE A 85 -9.93 -8.17 0.49
CA ILE A 85 -9.15 -7.00 0.91
C ILE A 85 -7.83 -6.93 0.17
N ASN A 86 -7.11 -8.06 0.04
CA ASN A 86 -5.83 -8.08 -0.65
C ASN A 86 -5.99 -7.82 -2.15
N ILE A 87 -7.01 -8.38 -2.78
CA ILE A 87 -7.30 -8.10 -4.19
C ILE A 87 -7.60 -6.62 -4.40
N ASP A 88 -8.49 -6.04 -3.60
CA ASP A 88 -8.87 -4.63 -3.71
C ASP A 88 -7.67 -3.70 -3.47
N THR A 89 -6.80 -4.06 -2.54
CA THR A 89 -5.58 -3.31 -2.24
C THR A 89 -4.66 -3.23 -3.46
N VAL A 90 -4.47 -4.33 -4.17
CA VAL A 90 -3.63 -4.37 -5.37
C VAL A 90 -4.32 -3.67 -6.54
N VAL A 91 -5.60 -3.95 -6.76
CA VAL A 91 -6.36 -3.37 -7.89
C VAL A 91 -6.40 -1.86 -7.81
N SER A 92 -6.52 -1.29 -6.61
CA SER A 92 -6.56 0.17 -6.43
C SER A 92 -5.29 0.88 -6.93
N LEU A 93 -4.15 0.18 -7.00
CA LEU A 93 -2.90 0.74 -7.49
C LEU A 93 -2.81 0.78 -9.02
N ILE A 94 -3.57 -0.08 -9.70
CA ILE A 94 -3.51 -0.19 -11.16
C ILE A 94 -4.02 1.09 -11.82
N ASP A 95 -4.94 1.79 -11.18
CA ASP A 95 -5.60 2.98 -11.70
C ASP A 95 -4.89 4.31 -11.35
N ILE A 96 -3.76 4.22 -10.65
CA ILE A 96 -2.99 5.42 -10.29
C ILE A 96 -2.18 5.96 -11.47
#